data_78b1b4b9f5e5945e8eee216efab3f298
#
_entry.id   78b1b4b9f5e5945e8eee216efab3f298
#
_cell.length_a   1.000
_cell.length_b   1.000
_cell.length_c   1.000
_cell.angle_alpha   90.00
_cell.angle_beta   90.00
_cell.angle_gamma   90.00
#
_symmetry.space_group_name_H-M   'P 1'
#
loop_
_entity.id
_entity.type
_entity.pdbx_description
1 polymer ?
#
loop_
_entity_poly.entity_id
_entity_poly.type
_entity_poly.pdbx_seq_one_letter_code
_entity_poly.pdbx_strand_id
1 'polypeptide(L)'
;MKTIVRNNDNEVIISLAGRLDTSVSAETNIEINRELEKREPIGRLTCDASQLEYISSSGLRILLSLAKRYKDFRVVNVIPQVYGVLETTGFTKIMTVERALRRLSVEGCQLIGIGGVGEVYRLDGDTIIKVFRPGTTMEEVRREITMSKEAFVMGMPTAISFDVVTVLSKEGEECFGLVYELLKAETLSSVVKHHPEQVDYYARQYAGLFRQMHDIEVPKDGNVPSAIERERQQVKHIARYFPQQSVDMLLNIVDSIPEGNRLLHLDLQTKNAMVQGDEMMLIDMGEVGYGHPMLDLGHAYSSMVSFVGDYEHTIGMPRELGLRLWNLAIDYYFEGLPAEVAAQRKKQIEVVSCVRNFSWLSLSDSFPEAVIKECQALFNERVASRYDYIMDVCKTFGNWTL
;
A
#
# COMPACT_ATOMS: atom_id res chain seq x y z
N MET A 1 26.29 18.71 25.84
CA MET A 1 25.18 17.85 25.44
C MET A 1 23.91 18.44 25.96
N LYS A 2 22.83 18.48 25.16
CA LYS A 2 21.51 18.95 25.62
C LYS A 2 20.55 17.78 25.54
N THR A 3 19.85 17.51 26.63
CA THR A 3 18.84 16.45 26.72
C THR A 3 17.50 17.07 27.03
N ILE A 4 16.46 16.69 26.29
CA ILE A 4 15.09 17.15 26.54
C ILE A 4 14.21 15.90 26.59
N VAL A 5 13.40 15.77 27.65
CA VAL A 5 12.46 14.66 27.80
C VAL A 5 11.04 15.19 27.80
N ARG A 6 10.20 14.70 26.89
CA ARG A 6 8.80 15.11 26.70
C ARG A 6 7.87 13.91 26.76
N ASN A 7 6.63 14.13 27.16
CA ASN A 7 5.56 13.15 27.03
C ASN A 7 4.71 13.48 25.80
N ASN A 8 4.35 12.44 25.06
CA ASN A 8 3.42 12.51 23.95
C ASN A 8 2.49 11.31 24.05
N ASP A 9 1.30 11.51 24.61
CA ASP A 9 0.31 10.46 24.92
C ASP A 9 0.92 9.28 25.71
N ASN A 10 1.01 8.10 25.09
CA ASN A 10 1.58 6.88 25.68
C ASN A 10 3.08 6.70 25.35
N GLU A 11 3.74 7.73 24.85
CA GLU A 11 5.14 7.71 24.43
C GLU A 11 5.96 8.76 25.21
N VAL A 12 7.16 8.38 25.61
CA VAL A 12 8.16 9.30 26.15
C VAL A 12 9.25 9.51 25.11
N ILE A 13 9.55 10.77 24.77
CA ILE A 13 10.54 11.14 23.78
C ILE A 13 11.74 11.79 24.48
N ILE A 14 12.94 11.24 24.25
CA ILE A 14 14.22 11.80 24.65
C ILE A 14 14.85 12.42 23.41
N SER A 15 15.06 13.73 23.36
CA SER A 15 15.81 14.39 22.30
C SER A 15 17.26 14.64 22.74
N LEU A 16 18.22 14.14 21.93
CA LEU A 16 19.65 14.28 22.17
C LEU A 16 20.25 15.28 21.18
N ALA A 17 20.95 16.32 21.67
CA ALA A 17 21.56 17.31 20.81
C ALA A 17 23.04 17.53 21.13
N GLY A 18 23.89 17.56 20.08
CA GLY A 18 25.33 17.72 20.12
C GLY A 18 26.07 16.40 20.15
N ARG A 19 27.20 16.35 20.87
CA ARG A 19 28.11 15.19 20.90
C ARG A 19 27.90 14.38 22.18
N LEU A 20 27.59 13.10 22.03
CA LEU A 20 27.49 12.15 23.14
C LEU A 20 28.82 11.38 23.27
N ASP A 21 29.86 12.08 23.70
CA ASP A 21 31.19 11.52 23.93
C ASP A 21 31.39 11.03 25.37
N THR A 22 32.58 10.55 25.68
CA THR A 22 32.89 9.97 26.98
C THR A 22 32.83 11.00 28.12
N SER A 23 33.10 12.27 27.83
CA SER A 23 33.15 13.32 28.86
C SER A 23 31.77 13.69 29.42
N VAL A 24 30.72 13.62 28.58
CA VAL A 24 29.35 13.99 28.93
C VAL A 24 28.42 12.77 29.19
N SER A 25 28.85 11.58 28.81
CA SER A 25 27.98 10.38 28.88
C SER A 25 27.48 10.04 30.27
N ALA A 26 28.32 10.18 31.30
CA ALA A 26 27.94 9.85 32.68
C ALA A 26 26.84 10.79 33.18
N GLU A 27 26.98 12.09 32.99
CA GLU A 27 26.01 13.10 33.42
C GLU A 27 24.71 12.95 32.62
N THR A 28 24.81 12.76 31.29
CA THR A 28 23.66 12.54 30.40
C THR A 28 22.85 11.30 30.83
N ASN A 29 23.52 10.20 31.19
CA ASN A 29 22.86 8.98 31.66
C ASN A 29 22.09 9.22 32.98
N ILE A 30 22.68 9.96 33.91
CA ILE A 30 22.01 10.29 35.19
C ILE A 30 20.77 11.15 34.91
N GLU A 31 20.91 12.16 34.05
CA GLU A 31 19.81 13.07 33.69
C GLU A 31 18.64 12.31 33.05
N ILE A 32 18.93 11.46 32.05
CA ILE A 32 17.94 10.64 31.35
C ILE A 32 17.19 9.75 32.35
N ASN A 33 17.93 8.95 33.16
CA ASN A 33 17.30 8.05 34.12
C ASN A 33 16.42 8.78 35.13
N ARG A 34 16.89 9.90 35.68
CA ARG A 34 16.11 10.73 36.61
C ARG A 34 14.82 11.26 35.98
N GLU A 35 14.84 11.64 34.72
CA GLU A 35 13.66 12.15 34.02
C GLU A 35 12.69 11.02 33.63
N LEU A 36 13.19 9.84 33.30
CA LEU A 36 12.36 8.67 33.01
C LEU A 36 11.67 8.12 34.26
N GLU A 37 12.36 8.06 35.39
CA GLU A 37 11.81 7.59 36.68
C GLU A 37 10.58 8.41 37.14
N LYS A 38 10.51 9.69 36.78
CA LYS A 38 9.36 10.54 37.05
C LYS A 38 8.13 10.24 36.19
N ARG A 39 8.31 9.45 35.12
CA ARG A 39 7.31 9.21 34.06
C ARG A 39 6.87 7.76 33.95
N GLU A 40 7.39 6.87 34.76
CA GLU A 40 6.99 5.45 34.77
C GLU A 40 5.53 5.27 35.24
N PRO A 41 4.76 4.36 34.66
CA PRO A 41 5.16 3.39 33.64
C PRO A 41 5.21 4.00 32.22
N ILE A 42 6.22 3.58 31.42
CA ILE A 42 6.44 4.05 30.05
C ILE A 42 6.07 2.91 29.10
N GLY A 43 5.09 3.13 28.21
CA GLY A 43 4.68 2.17 27.19
C GLY A 43 5.69 2.11 26.05
N ARG A 44 6.02 3.26 25.47
CA ARG A 44 7.02 3.41 24.39
C ARG A 44 8.06 4.46 24.76
N LEU A 45 9.33 4.16 24.48
CA LEU A 45 10.42 5.11 24.64
C LEU A 45 11.11 5.37 23.29
N THR A 46 11.09 6.64 22.87
CA THR A 46 11.73 7.07 21.62
C THR A 46 12.89 8.00 21.92
N CYS A 47 14.05 7.72 21.33
CA CYS A 47 15.21 8.62 21.35
C CYS A 47 15.28 9.33 19.99
N ASP A 48 14.96 10.62 19.97
CA ASP A 48 15.14 11.48 18.80
C ASP A 48 16.60 11.95 18.72
N ALA A 49 17.30 11.45 17.71
CA ALA A 49 18.69 11.72 17.43
C ALA A 49 18.89 12.74 16.29
N SER A 50 17.87 13.52 15.94
CA SER A 50 17.92 14.50 14.82
C SER A 50 19.05 15.53 14.96
N GLN A 51 19.43 15.85 16.20
CA GLN A 51 20.51 16.79 16.52
C GLN A 51 21.73 16.11 17.17
N LEU A 52 21.79 14.76 17.16
CA LEU A 52 22.94 14.02 17.68
C LEU A 52 24.04 13.95 16.62
N GLU A 53 25.12 14.70 16.83
CA GLU A 53 26.22 14.84 15.85
C GLU A 53 27.26 13.73 15.95
N TYR A 54 27.44 13.12 17.14
CA TYR A 54 28.45 12.12 17.41
C TYR A 54 28.02 11.22 18.59
N ILE A 55 28.37 9.96 18.53
CA ILE A 55 28.18 9.00 19.62
C ILE A 55 29.45 8.18 19.85
N SER A 56 29.90 8.13 21.10
CA SER A 56 31.03 7.30 21.55
C SER A 56 30.55 5.93 22.06
N SER A 57 31.48 5.03 22.36
CA SER A 57 31.19 3.74 23.01
C SER A 57 30.46 3.90 24.34
N SER A 58 30.71 5.00 25.07
CA SER A 58 29.99 5.30 26.32
C SER A 58 28.56 5.72 26.02
N GLY A 59 28.31 6.51 24.97
CA GLY A 59 26.98 6.84 24.50
C GLY A 59 26.19 5.63 24.01
N LEU A 60 26.85 4.72 23.27
CA LEU A 60 26.25 3.46 22.83
C LEU A 60 25.78 2.60 24.01
N ARG A 61 26.51 2.58 25.13
CA ARG A 61 26.10 1.85 26.35
C ARG A 61 24.82 2.43 26.96
N ILE A 62 24.60 3.75 26.86
CA ILE A 62 23.35 4.38 27.32
C ILE A 62 22.18 3.85 26.49
N LEU A 63 22.28 3.89 25.15
CA LEU A 63 21.23 3.37 24.27
C LEU A 63 20.98 1.88 24.52
N LEU A 64 22.02 1.08 24.71
CA LEU A 64 21.89 -0.35 25.03
C LEU A 64 21.17 -0.57 26.38
N SER A 65 21.47 0.24 27.38
CA SER A 65 20.81 0.15 28.69
C SER A 65 19.31 0.48 28.57
N LEU A 66 18.95 1.50 27.81
CA LEU A 66 17.57 1.85 27.53
C LEU A 66 16.83 0.74 26.76
N ALA A 67 17.44 0.18 25.74
CA ALA A 67 16.88 -0.93 24.96
C ALA A 67 16.66 -2.20 25.81
N LYS A 68 17.48 -2.44 26.82
CA LYS A 68 17.29 -3.56 27.76
C LYS A 68 16.19 -3.31 28.78
N ARG A 69 15.97 -2.06 29.17
CA ARG A 69 14.97 -1.66 30.18
C ARG A 69 13.56 -1.52 29.59
N TYR A 70 13.46 -0.99 28.37
CA TYR A 70 12.19 -0.69 27.70
C TYR A 70 12.02 -1.57 26.47
N LYS A 71 11.00 -2.43 26.44
CA LYS A 71 10.75 -3.37 25.34
C LYS A 71 10.49 -2.68 24.01
N ASP A 72 9.77 -1.55 24.04
CA ASP A 72 9.47 -0.72 22.87
C ASP A 72 10.36 0.52 22.89
N PHE A 73 11.69 0.31 22.75
CA PHE A 73 12.68 1.37 22.62
C PHE A 73 13.13 1.51 21.17
N ARG A 74 13.16 2.73 20.69
CA ARG A 74 13.65 3.05 19.34
C ARG A 74 14.47 4.34 19.30
N VAL A 75 15.38 4.43 18.33
CA VAL A 75 16.18 5.62 18.03
C VAL A 75 15.77 6.10 16.65
N VAL A 76 15.26 7.34 16.55
CA VAL A 76 14.72 7.89 15.32
C VAL A 76 15.48 9.13 14.86
N ASN A 77 15.29 9.52 13.60
CA ASN A 77 15.90 10.69 12.98
C ASN A 77 17.44 10.70 13.05
N VAL A 78 18.05 9.52 12.93
CA VAL A 78 19.51 9.36 13.09
C VAL A 78 20.21 9.88 11.83
N ILE A 79 21.07 10.90 11.99
CA ILE A 79 21.88 11.42 10.89
C ILE A 79 22.82 10.36 10.33
N PRO A 80 23.21 10.41 9.04
CA PRO A 80 23.99 9.36 8.38
C PRO A 80 25.28 8.95 9.11
N GLN A 81 26.00 9.91 9.68
CA GLN A 81 27.26 9.67 10.40
C GLN A 81 27.04 8.83 11.66
N VAL A 82 26.02 9.13 12.45
CA VAL A 82 25.69 8.38 13.67
C VAL A 82 25.07 7.04 13.31
N TYR A 83 24.24 6.98 12.26
CA TYR A 83 23.66 5.75 11.77
C TYR A 83 24.73 4.73 11.35
N GLY A 84 25.76 5.15 10.61
CA GLY A 84 26.89 4.31 10.23
C GLY A 84 27.60 3.68 11.43
N VAL A 85 27.73 4.42 12.55
CA VAL A 85 28.28 3.87 13.80
C VAL A 85 27.35 2.80 14.41
N LEU A 86 26.04 3.07 14.49
CA LEU A 86 25.04 2.13 15.02
C LEU A 86 24.94 0.85 14.18
N GLU A 87 25.03 0.97 12.87
CA GLU A 87 25.01 -0.16 11.93
C GLU A 87 26.29 -1.00 12.06
N THR A 88 27.48 -0.40 11.99
CA THR A 88 28.77 -1.07 12.08
C THR A 88 28.94 -1.78 13.42
N THR A 89 28.42 -1.22 14.50
CA THR A 89 28.47 -1.82 15.85
C THR A 89 27.34 -2.80 16.13
N GLY A 90 26.45 -3.06 15.15
CA GLY A 90 25.37 -4.04 15.24
C GLY A 90 24.15 -3.59 16.06
N PHE A 91 24.03 -2.32 16.42
CA PHE A 91 22.92 -1.79 17.21
C PHE A 91 21.59 -1.83 16.45
N THR A 92 21.61 -1.72 15.12
CA THR A 92 20.44 -1.87 14.25
C THR A 92 19.80 -3.27 14.30
N LYS A 93 20.53 -4.27 14.83
CA LYS A 93 20.00 -5.63 15.07
C LYS A 93 19.45 -5.83 16.48
N ILE A 94 19.75 -4.90 17.39
CA ILE A 94 19.39 -5.00 18.82
C ILE A 94 18.16 -4.16 19.13
N MET A 95 17.98 -3.02 18.43
CA MET A 95 16.88 -2.09 18.61
C MET A 95 16.47 -1.47 17.28
N THR A 96 15.27 -0.90 17.23
CA THR A 96 14.81 -0.15 16.07
C THR A 96 15.61 1.14 15.93
N VAL A 97 16.29 1.32 14.78
CA VAL A 97 17.05 2.53 14.45
C VAL A 97 16.57 3.06 13.10
N GLU A 98 16.08 4.30 13.09
CA GLU A 98 15.53 4.95 11.90
C GLU A 98 16.41 6.11 11.47
N ARG A 99 16.83 6.13 10.20
CA ARG A 99 17.60 7.24 9.64
C ARG A 99 16.76 8.50 9.55
N ALA A 100 17.41 9.64 9.71
CA ALA A 100 16.83 10.93 9.32
C ALA A 100 16.51 10.91 7.82
N LEU A 101 15.30 11.30 7.48
CA LEU A 101 14.89 11.41 6.09
C LEU A 101 15.48 12.69 5.47
N ARG A 102 15.91 12.57 4.23
CA ARG A 102 16.34 13.71 3.43
C ARG A 102 15.12 14.57 3.08
N ARG A 103 15.23 15.87 3.21
CA ARG A 103 14.19 16.79 2.75
C ARG A 103 14.40 17.12 1.28
N LEU A 104 13.34 17.03 0.49
CA LEU A 104 13.29 17.48 -0.90
C LEU A 104 12.19 18.54 -1.07
N SER A 105 12.36 19.38 -2.09
CA SER A 105 11.33 20.29 -2.55
C SER A 105 10.84 19.84 -3.91
N VAL A 106 9.54 19.91 -4.12
CA VAL A 106 8.89 19.72 -5.43
C VAL A 106 8.46 21.05 -6.06
N GLU A 107 8.87 22.17 -5.46
CA GLU A 107 8.62 23.51 -6.01
C GLU A 107 9.29 23.65 -7.38
N GLY A 108 8.51 24.04 -8.40
CA GLY A 108 8.98 24.12 -9.78
C GLY A 108 9.07 22.78 -10.52
N CYS A 109 8.86 21.65 -9.85
CA CYS A 109 8.82 20.35 -10.49
C CYS A 109 7.53 20.15 -11.32
N GLN A 110 7.65 19.44 -12.43
CA GLN A 110 6.50 19.10 -13.26
C GLN A 110 5.65 18.02 -12.58
N LEU A 111 4.38 18.31 -12.36
CA LEU A 111 3.39 17.32 -11.94
C LEU A 111 3.10 16.40 -13.13
N ILE A 112 3.30 15.09 -12.97
CA ILE A 112 3.11 14.08 -14.02
C ILE A 112 2.00 13.07 -13.71
N GLY A 113 1.51 13.02 -12.47
CA GLY A 113 0.42 12.14 -12.08
C GLY A 113 -0.25 12.57 -10.80
N ILE A 114 -1.56 12.28 -10.70
CA ILE A 114 -2.38 12.47 -9.49
C ILE A 114 -3.12 11.15 -9.23
N GLY A 115 -2.93 10.61 -8.04
CA GLY A 115 -3.60 9.39 -7.60
C GLY A 115 -4.41 9.57 -6.31
N GLY A 116 -5.08 8.51 -5.90
CA GLY A 116 -5.85 8.47 -4.64
C GLY A 116 -4.99 8.76 -3.41
N VAL A 117 -3.77 8.27 -3.39
CA VAL A 117 -2.85 8.34 -2.24
C VAL A 117 -1.83 9.48 -2.32
N GLY A 118 -1.69 10.18 -3.45
CA GLY A 118 -0.71 11.26 -3.59
C GLY A 118 -0.54 11.80 -4.99
N GLU A 119 0.50 12.62 -5.16
CA GLU A 119 0.89 13.28 -6.40
C GLU A 119 2.29 12.80 -6.84
N VAL A 120 2.52 12.68 -8.14
CA VAL A 120 3.80 12.27 -8.71
C VAL A 120 4.43 13.43 -9.47
N TYR A 121 5.65 13.78 -9.09
CA TYR A 121 6.41 14.86 -9.70
C TYR A 121 7.69 14.34 -10.36
N ARG A 122 8.07 14.97 -11.46
CA ARG A 122 9.38 14.75 -12.07
C ARG A 122 10.43 15.59 -11.35
N LEU A 123 11.40 14.93 -10.70
CA LEU A 123 12.48 15.62 -10.00
C LEU A 123 13.58 16.11 -10.97
N ASP A 124 14.00 15.24 -11.88
CA ASP A 124 15.04 15.51 -12.86
C ASP A 124 14.85 14.67 -14.14
N GLY A 125 15.94 14.49 -14.92
CA GLY A 125 15.92 13.72 -16.17
C GLY A 125 15.58 12.25 -16.00
N ASP A 126 15.92 11.68 -14.85
CA ASP A 126 15.93 10.23 -14.62
C ASP A 126 15.14 9.80 -13.38
N THR A 127 14.61 10.77 -12.59
CA THR A 127 13.93 10.45 -11.34
C THR A 127 12.57 11.14 -11.19
N ILE A 128 11.67 10.44 -10.50
CA ILE A 128 10.35 10.93 -10.07
C ILE A 128 10.21 10.76 -8.57
N ILE A 129 9.29 11.51 -7.99
CA ILE A 129 8.88 11.37 -6.61
C ILE A 129 7.36 11.24 -6.51
N LYS A 130 6.90 10.20 -5.81
CA LYS A 130 5.51 10.05 -5.35
C LYS A 130 5.42 10.71 -3.98
N VAL A 131 4.72 11.82 -3.88
CA VAL A 131 4.46 12.55 -2.63
C VAL A 131 3.12 12.11 -2.10
N PHE A 132 3.12 11.52 -0.92
CA PHE A 132 1.90 11.07 -0.26
C PHE A 132 1.07 12.25 0.26
N ARG A 133 -0.21 12.02 0.47
CA ARG A 133 -1.09 13.03 1.08
C ARG A 133 -0.69 13.31 2.52
N PRO A 134 -0.96 14.54 3.02
CA PRO A 134 -0.82 14.84 4.44
C PRO A 134 -1.57 13.81 5.31
N GLY A 135 -0.95 13.41 6.42
CA GLY A 135 -1.51 12.41 7.33
C GLY A 135 -1.16 10.96 7.00
N THR A 136 -0.57 10.66 5.82
CA THR A 136 -0.03 9.32 5.53
C THR A 136 1.05 8.97 6.55
N THR A 137 0.96 7.77 7.12
CA THR A 137 1.90 7.29 8.14
C THR A 137 3.16 6.68 7.52
N MET A 138 4.25 6.66 8.27
CA MET A 138 5.49 5.95 7.84
C MET A 138 5.24 4.44 7.68
N GLU A 139 4.27 3.86 8.39
CA GLU A 139 3.93 2.45 8.27
C GLU A 139 3.32 2.14 6.89
N GLU A 140 2.42 3.00 6.40
CA GLU A 140 1.85 2.89 5.05
C GLU A 140 2.93 3.03 3.97
N VAL A 141 3.85 3.99 4.13
CA VAL A 141 4.99 4.17 3.20
C VAL A 141 5.89 2.93 3.19
N ARG A 142 6.23 2.39 4.35
CA ARG A 142 7.04 1.17 4.46
C ARG A 142 6.35 -0.05 3.87
N ARG A 143 5.04 -0.14 4.01
CA ARG A 143 4.25 -1.19 3.40
C ARG A 143 4.40 -1.17 1.88
N GLU A 144 4.23 -0.01 1.22
CA GLU A 144 4.40 0.11 -0.24
C GLU A 144 5.81 -0.31 -0.69
N ILE A 145 6.86 0.13 0.05
CA ILE A 145 8.24 -0.27 -0.23
C ILE A 145 8.40 -1.79 -0.10
N THR A 146 7.89 -2.37 0.97
CA THR A 146 8.03 -3.80 1.24
C THR A 146 7.31 -4.62 0.18
N MET A 147 6.08 -4.26 -0.16
CA MET A 147 5.29 -4.98 -1.16
C MET A 147 5.92 -4.90 -2.55
N SER A 148 6.42 -3.73 -2.96
CA SER A 148 7.15 -3.58 -4.23
C SER A 148 8.39 -4.48 -4.28
N LYS A 149 9.16 -4.55 -3.19
CA LYS A 149 10.35 -5.42 -3.11
C LYS A 149 10.01 -6.90 -3.13
N GLU A 150 9.01 -7.32 -2.34
CA GLU A 150 8.57 -8.71 -2.30
C GLU A 150 8.08 -9.17 -3.69
N ALA A 151 7.24 -8.37 -4.35
CA ALA A 151 6.76 -8.67 -5.70
C ALA A 151 7.91 -8.77 -6.72
N PHE A 152 8.87 -7.84 -6.65
CA PHE A 152 10.05 -7.85 -7.51
C PHE A 152 10.92 -9.10 -7.30
N VAL A 153 11.20 -9.46 -6.06
CA VAL A 153 11.98 -10.68 -5.72
C VAL A 153 11.28 -11.95 -6.20
N MET A 154 9.95 -11.95 -6.20
CA MET A 154 9.14 -13.05 -6.74
C MET A 154 9.03 -13.05 -8.29
N GLY A 155 9.68 -12.10 -8.98
CA GLY A 155 9.77 -12.07 -10.43
C GLY A 155 8.74 -11.19 -11.14
N MET A 156 7.99 -10.35 -10.40
CA MET A 156 7.10 -9.37 -11.02
C MET A 156 7.87 -8.14 -11.49
N PRO A 157 7.67 -7.68 -12.74
CA PRO A 157 8.22 -6.43 -13.22
C PRO A 157 7.50 -5.26 -12.55
N THR A 158 8.12 -4.66 -11.54
CA THR A 158 7.56 -3.53 -10.80
C THR A 158 8.62 -2.47 -10.50
N ALA A 159 8.18 -1.21 -10.40
CA ALA A 159 9.04 -0.12 -9.98
C ALA A 159 9.42 -0.25 -8.49
N ILE A 160 10.69 -0.07 -8.19
CA ILE A 160 11.21 -0.09 -6.82
C ILE A 160 11.66 1.31 -6.44
N SER A 161 11.19 1.78 -5.28
CA SER A 161 11.70 3.01 -4.69
C SER A 161 13.10 2.80 -4.13
N PHE A 162 14.00 3.75 -4.36
CA PHE A 162 15.37 3.69 -3.86
C PHE A 162 15.64 4.69 -2.74
N ASP A 163 14.72 5.63 -2.46
CA ASP A 163 14.84 6.57 -1.33
C ASP A 163 13.48 6.93 -0.74
N VAL A 164 13.48 7.15 0.56
CA VAL A 164 12.34 7.71 1.32
C VAL A 164 12.74 9.09 1.81
N VAL A 165 11.90 10.06 1.56
CA VAL A 165 12.19 11.47 1.84
C VAL A 165 11.01 12.15 2.52
N THR A 166 11.24 13.35 3.07
CA THR A 166 10.17 14.26 3.44
C THR A 166 10.07 15.40 2.43
N VAL A 167 8.84 15.85 2.18
CA VAL A 167 8.52 16.93 1.24
C VAL A 167 7.52 17.85 1.93
N LEU A 168 7.66 19.15 1.76
CA LEU A 168 6.62 20.10 2.18
C LEU A 168 5.50 20.12 1.13
N SER A 169 4.26 19.92 1.56
CA SER A 169 3.09 20.12 0.71
C SER A 169 2.92 21.58 0.32
N LYS A 170 2.00 21.86 -0.60
CA LYS A 170 1.65 23.23 -0.99
C LYS A 170 1.08 24.04 0.18
N GLU A 171 0.47 23.36 1.14
CA GLU A 171 -0.10 23.92 2.37
C GLU A 171 0.95 24.08 3.48
N GLY A 172 2.20 23.64 3.25
CA GLY A 172 3.31 23.72 4.19
C GLY A 172 3.35 22.58 5.22
N GLU A 173 2.58 21.52 5.01
CA GLU A 173 2.60 20.32 5.84
C GLU A 173 3.72 19.38 5.39
N GLU A 174 4.35 18.69 6.33
CA GLU A 174 5.39 17.70 6.04
C GLU A 174 4.75 16.38 5.60
N CYS A 175 5.07 15.95 4.38
CA CYS A 175 4.61 14.72 3.77
C CYS A 175 5.77 13.77 3.52
N PHE A 176 5.49 12.48 3.41
CA PHE A 176 6.47 11.51 2.93
C PHE A 176 6.51 11.49 1.40
N GLY A 177 7.67 11.15 0.86
CA GLY A 177 7.86 10.92 -0.56
C GLY A 177 8.68 9.66 -0.83
N LEU A 178 8.35 8.95 -1.89
CA LEU A 178 9.13 7.84 -2.43
C LEU A 178 9.76 8.25 -3.75
N VAL A 179 11.07 8.09 -3.86
CA VAL A 179 11.82 8.40 -5.08
C VAL A 179 11.99 7.13 -5.91
N TYR A 180 11.64 7.22 -7.18
CA TYR A 180 11.72 6.13 -8.17
C TYR A 180 12.52 6.59 -9.39
N GLU A 181 12.98 5.62 -10.17
CA GLU A 181 13.45 5.87 -11.52
C GLU A 181 12.30 6.34 -12.42
N LEU A 182 12.57 7.31 -13.28
CA LEU A 182 11.63 7.73 -14.31
C LEU A 182 11.59 6.68 -15.42
N LEU A 183 10.54 5.91 -15.45
CA LEU A 183 10.29 4.95 -16.52
C LEU A 183 9.93 5.68 -17.81
N LYS A 184 10.57 5.30 -18.91
CA LYS A 184 10.17 5.73 -20.28
C LYS A 184 9.01 4.88 -20.77
N ALA A 185 7.90 4.93 -20.04
CA ALA A 185 6.74 4.09 -20.22
C ALA A 185 5.47 4.94 -20.15
N GLU A 186 4.39 4.48 -20.76
CA GLU A 186 3.06 5.07 -20.65
C GLU A 186 2.13 4.13 -19.90
N THR A 187 1.06 4.67 -19.30
CA THR A 187 0.02 3.82 -18.70
C THR A 187 -0.71 3.05 -19.80
N LEU A 188 -1.16 1.84 -19.48
CA LEU A 188 -1.97 1.04 -20.41
C LEU A 188 -3.20 1.81 -20.88
N SER A 189 -3.83 2.59 -20.00
CA SER A 189 -4.96 3.45 -20.37
C SER A 189 -4.59 4.51 -21.42
N SER A 190 -3.41 5.14 -21.30
CA SER A 190 -2.92 6.12 -22.26
C SER A 190 -2.67 5.48 -23.63
N VAL A 191 -1.93 4.38 -23.65
CA VAL A 191 -1.58 3.69 -24.90
C VAL A 191 -2.82 3.19 -25.61
N VAL A 192 -3.76 2.55 -24.91
CA VAL A 192 -5.00 2.05 -25.51
C VAL A 192 -5.90 3.20 -26.01
N LYS A 193 -5.93 4.34 -25.27
CA LYS A 193 -6.66 5.53 -25.72
C LYS A 193 -6.10 6.12 -27.02
N HIS A 194 -4.77 6.15 -27.16
CA HIS A 194 -4.10 6.67 -28.34
C HIS A 194 -4.10 5.69 -29.53
N HIS A 195 -4.14 4.37 -29.25
CA HIS A 195 -4.09 3.30 -30.23
C HIS A 195 -5.26 2.31 -30.05
N PRO A 196 -6.53 2.75 -30.20
CA PRO A 196 -7.70 1.90 -29.96
C PRO A 196 -7.81 0.72 -30.95
N GLU A 197 -7.15 0.80 -32.11
CA GLU A 197 -7.04 -0.28 -33.08
C GLU A 197 -6.19 -1.46 -32.55
N GLN A 198 -5.29 -1.20 -31.60
CA GLN A 198 -4.42 -2.21 -30.97
C GLN A 198 -4.98 -2.76 -29.65
N VAL A 199 -6.22 -2.48 -29.32
CA VAL A 199 -6.84 -2.90 -28.05
C VAL A 199 -6.76 -4.40 -27.83
N ASP A 200 -6.83 -5.20 -28.88
CA ASP A 200 -6.72 -6.66 -28.83
C ASP A 200 -5.32 -7.11 -28.37
N TYR A 201 -4.27 -6.51 -28.95
CA TYR A 201 -2.89 -6.75 -28.55
C TYR A 201 -2.67 -6.41 -27.07
N TYR A 202 -3.09 -5.23 -26.63
CA TYR A 202 -2.93 -4.80 -25.25
C TYR A 202 -3.79 -5.59 -24.26
N ALA A 203 -4.96 -6.07 -24.68
CA ALA A 203 -5.79 -6.96 -23.87
C ALA A 203 -5.10 -8.29 -23.59
N ARG A 204 -4.41 -8.87 -24.59
CA ARG A 204 -3.63 -10.10 -24.43
C ARG A 204 -2.45 -9.90 -23.49
N GLN A 205 -1.74 -8.77 -23.60
CA GLN A 205 -0.63 -8.43 -22.70
C GLN A 205 -1.12 -8.23 -21.26
N TYR A 206 -2.24 -7.52 -21.07
CA TYR A 206 -2.84 -7.29 -19.78
C TYR A 206 -3.32 -8.58 -19.10
N ALA A 207 -3.92 -9.49 -19.87
CA ALA A 207 -4.26 -10.84 -19.40
C ALA A 207 -3.01 -11.63 -19.01
N GLY A 208 -1.92 -11.50 -19.81
CA GLY A 208 -0.61 -12.11 -19.51
C GLY A 208 -0.04 -11.65 -18.18
N LEU A 209 -0.16 -10.34 -17.87
CA LEU A 209 0.29 -9.76 -16.61
C LEU A 209 -0.45 -10.34 -15.40
N PHE A 210 -1.79 -10.49 -15.47
CA PHE A 210 -2.56 -11.20 -14.46
C PHE A 210 -2.12 -12.64 -14.29
N ARG A 211 -1.94 -13.38 -15.40
CA ARG A 211 -1.50 -14.78 -15.33
C ARG A 211 -0.13 -14.91 -14.69
N GLN A 212 0.85 -14.09 -15.13
CA GLN A 212 2.19 -14.10 -14.55
C GLN A 212 2.14 -13.93 -13.03
N MET A 213 1.33 -13.00 -12.53
CA MET A 213 1.18 -12.77 -11.11
C MET A 213 0.49 -13.94 -10.41
N HIS A 214 -0.60 -14.43 -10.98
CA HIS A 214 -1.39 -15.52 -10.39
C HIS A 214 -0.70 -16.89 -10.48
N ASP A 215 0.38 -17.02 -11.26
CA ASP A 215 1.22 -18.22 -11.28
C ASP A 215 2.24 -18.23 -10.15
N ILE A 216 2.50 -17.07 -9.51
CA ILE A 216 3.45 -16.96 -8.40
C ILE A 216 2.80 -17.46 -7.11
N GLU A 217 3.42 -18.46 -6.48
CA GLU A 217 3.08 -18.92 -5.13
C GLU A 217 3.82 -18.09 -4.08
N VAL A 218 3.07 -17.48 -3.18
CA VAL A 218 3.62 -16.70 -2.07
C VAL A 218 4.02 -17.67 -0.94
N PRO A 219 5.26 -17.61 -0.44
CA PRO A 219 5.69 -18.42 0.69
C PRO A 219 4.89 -18.10 1.96
N LYS A 220 4.58 -19.14 2.76
CA LYS A 220 3.78 -18.98 4.00
C LYS A 220 4.47 -18.14 5.09
N ASP A 221 5.79 -18.06 5.05
CA ASP A 221 6.64 -17.28 5.97
C ASP A 221 7.06 -15.92 5.39
N GLY A 222 6.46 -15.52 4.25
CA GLY A 222 6.72 -14.23 3.59
C GLY A 222 6.03 -13.06 4.30
N ASN A 223 6.45 -11.85 3.89
CA ASN A 223 5.89 -10.59 4.43
C ASN A 223 4.61 -10.15 3.72
N VAL A 224 4.16 -10.86 2.70
CA VAL A 224 2.96 -10.50 1.93
C VAL A 224 1.71 -10.85 2.75
N PRO A 225 0.78 -9.90 2.98
CA PRO A 225 -0.40 -10.14 3.82
C PRO A 225 -1.48 -10.94 3.09
N SER A 226 -2.35 -11.59 3.87
CA SER A 226 -3.54 -12.27 3.36
C SER A 226 -4.54 -11.24 2.80
N ALA A 227 -4.90 -11.38 1.53
CA ALA A 227 -5.89 -10.55 0.87
C ALA A 227 -7.29 -10.77 1.45
N ILE A 228 -7.65 -12.01 1.74
CA ILE A 228 -8.97 -12.35 2.29
C ILE A 228 -9.18 -11.78 3.69
N GLU A 229 -8.14 -11.81 4.54
CA GLU A 229 -8.23 -11.22 5.88
C GLU A 229 -8.37 -9.70 5.82
N ARG A 230 -7.65 -9.05 4.91
CA ARG A 230 -7.79 -7.62 4.69
C ARG A 230 -9.17 -7.25 4.18
N GLU A 231 -9.69 -7.97 3.19
CA GLU A 231 -11.04 -7.74 2.65
C GLU A 231 -12.10 -7.89 3.75
N ARG A 232 -11.96 -8.92 4.59
CA ARG A 232 -12.85 -9.13 5.75
C ARG A 232 -12.81 -7.96 6.74
N GLN A 233 -11.63 -7.40 7.00
CA GLN A 233 -11.48 -6.22 7.87
C GLN A 233 -12.10 -4.97 7.23
N GLN A 234 -11.86 -4.75 5.93
CA GLN A 234 -12.44 -3.62 5.20
C GLN A 234 -13.97 -3.68 5.19
N VAL A 235 -14.56 -4.86 4.94
CA VAL A 235 -16.01 -5.04 5.01
C VAL A 235 -16.56 -4.80 6.42
N LYS A 236 -15.88 -5.25 7.48
CA LYS A 236 -16.30 -4.93 8.86
C LYS A 236 -16.24 -3.43 9.15
N HIS A 237 -15.26 -2.73 8.59
CA HIS A 237 -15.07 -1.30 8.81
C HIS A 237 -16.21 -0.44 8.23
N ILE A 238 -16.86 -0.87 7.13
CA ILE A 238 -17.99 -0.14 6.55
C ILE A 238 -19.29 -0.24 7.37
N ALA A 239 -19.33 -0.98 8.48
CA ALA A 239 -20.47 -1.01 9.40
C ALA A 239 -20.86 0.37 9.94
N ARG A 240 -19.98 1.35 9.86
CA ARG A 240 -20.27 2.76 10.18
C ARG A 240 -21.20 3.43 9.15
N TYR A 241 -21.28 2.87 7.94
CA TYR A 241 -22.05 3.42 6.82
C TYR A 241 -23.22 2.53 6.41
N PHE A 242 -23.21 1.25 6.78
CA PHE A 242 -24.20 0.26 6.37
C PHE A 242 -24.83 -0.46 7.58
N PRO A 243 -26.12 -0.85 7.48
CA PRO A 243 -26.72 -1.74 8.46
C PRO A 243 -25.93 -3.06 8.57
N GLN A 244 -25.92 -3.66 9.78
CA GLN A 244 -25.20 -4.91 10.03
C GLN A 244 -25.59 -6.02 9.04
N GLN A 245 -26.87 -6.14 8.69
CA GLN A 245 -27.34 -7.10 7.69
C GLN A 245 -26.63 -6.96 6.34
N SER A 246 -26.36 -5.74 5.88
CA SER A 246 -25.62 -5.48 4.63
C SER A 246 -24.16 -5.91 4.73
N VAL A 247 -23.53 -5.63 5.88
CA VAL A 247 -22.17 -6.08 6.18
C VAL A 247 -22.09 -7.61 6.20
N ASP A 248 -23.06 -8.28 6.84
CA ASP A 248 -23.13 -9.75 6.90
C ASP A 248 -23.28 -10.37 5.49
N MET A 249 -24.10 -9.75 4.62
CA MET A 249 -24.22 -10.18 3.22
C MET A 249 -22.88 -10.14 2.48
N LEU A 250 -22.10 -9.08 2.64
CA LEU A 250 -20.76 -8.99 2.02
C LEU A 250 -19.78 -9.97 2.66
N LEU A 251 -19.80 -10.14 3.99
CA LEU A 251 -18.95 -11.12 4.67
C LEU A 251 -19.24 -12.54 4.20
N ASN A 252 -20.49 -12.90 3.96
CA ASN A 252 -20.86 -14.22 3.43
C ASN A 252 -20.26 -14.47 2.03
N ILE A 253 -20.14 -13.43 1.19
CA ILE A 253 -19.44 -13.53 -0.10
C ILE A 253 -17.95 -13.75 0.14
N VAL A 254 -17.31 -12.93 1.00
CA VAL A 254 -15.90 -13.03 1.35
C VAL A 254 -15.56 -14.41 1.90
N ASP A 255 -16.37 -14.91 2.83
CA ASP A 255 -16.17 -16.22 3.49
C ASP A 255 -16.40 -17.41 2.56
N SER A 256 -17.07 -17.20 1.42
CA SER A 256 -17.24 -18.20 0.37
C SER A 256 -16.05 -18.34 -0.56
N ILE A 257 -15.12 -17.36 -0.57
CA ILE A 257 -13.95 -17.37 -1.44
C ILE A 257 -12.97 -18.44 -0.94
N PRO A 258 -12.53 -19.38 -1.82
CA PRO A 258 -11.57 -20.40 -1.42
C PRO A 258 -10.24 -19.81 -0.95
N GLU A 259 -9.55 -20.56 -0.10
CA GLU A 259 -8.17 -20.23 0.23
C GLU A 259 -7.29 -20.29 -1.02
N GLY A 260 -6.26 -19.48 -1.04
CA GLY A 260 -5.25 -19.44 -2.10
C GLY A 260 -3.97 -18.83 -1.59
N ASN A 261 -2.89 -19.09 -2.31
CA ASN A 261 -1.56 -18.59 -1.98
C ASN A 261 -0.91 -17.87 -3.17
N ARG A 262 -1.72 -17.40 -4.11
CA ARG A 262 -1.21 -16.70 -5.31
C ARG A 262 -0.98 -15.24 -5.00
N LEU A 263 0.05 -14.65 -5.65
CA LEU A 263 0.32 -13.22 -5.56
C LEU A 263 -0.82 -12.45 -6.24
N LEU A 264 -1.29 -11.40 -5.59
CA LEU A 264 -2.39 -10.55 -6.04
C LEU A 264 -1.99 -9.09 -5.94
N HIS A 265 -2.40 -8.26 -6.90
CA HIS A 265 -2.19 -6.81 -6.87
C HIS A 265 -3.27 -6.08 -6.06
N LEU A 266 -4.51 -6.48 -6.26
CA LEU A 266 -5.74 -5.96 -5.63
C LEU A 266 -6.12 -4.51 -6.00
N ASP A 267 -5.33 -3.88 -6.88
CA ASP A 267 -5.66 -2.61 -7.54
C ASP A 267 -5.07 -2.56 -8.97
N LEU A 268 -5.11 -3.69 -9.68
CA LEU A 268 -4.60 -3.77 -11.06
C LEU A 268 -5.61 -3.16 -12.04
N GLN A 269 -5.68 -1.85 -12.03
CA GLN A 269 -6.38 -1.05 -13.04
C GLN A 269 -5.40 -0.58 -14.13
N THR A 270 -5.93 -0.10 -15.25
CA THR A 270 -5.13 0.26 -16.43
C THR A 270 -4.12 1.39 -16.22
N LYS A 271 -4.30 2.22 -15.17
CA LYS A 271 -3.33 3.24 -14.78
C LYS A 271 -2.15 2.69 -13.98
N ASN A 272 -2.30 1.50 -13.38
CA ASN A 272 -1.26 0.84 -12.59
C ASN A 272 -0.45 -0.17 -13.41
N ALA A 273 -0.80 -0.37 -14.69
CA ALA A 273 0.00 -1.12 -15.66
C ALA A 273 0.70 -0.12 -16.61
N MET A 274 2.03 -0.16 -16.63
CA MET A 274 2.88 0.67 -17.49
C MET A 274 3.37 -0.14 -18.69
N VAL A 275 3.38 0.45 -19.87
CA VAL A 275 3.81 -0.17 -21.13
C VAL A 275 5.13 0.45 -21.57
N GLN A 276 6.17 -0.35 -21.69
CA GLN A 276 7.48 0.03 -22.18
C GLN A 276 7.90 -0.89 -23.35
N GLY A 277 7.70 -0.43 -24.58
CA GLY A 277 7.87 -1.29 -25.75
C GLY A 277 6.89 -2.47 -25.72
N ASP A 278 7.42 -3.69 -25.74
CA ASP A 278 6.61 -4.92 -25.67
C ASP A 278 6.43 -5.46 -24.24
N GLU A 279 6.94 -4.77 -23.24
CA GLU A 279 6.87 -5.20 -21.84
C GLU A 279 5.85 -4.38 -21.06
N MET A 280 5.19 -5.04 -20.10
CA MET A 280 4.35 -4.38 -19.11
C MET A 280 4.98 -4.47 -17.71
N MET A 281 4.88 -3.37 -16.97
CA MET A 281 5.36 -3.26 -15.59
C MET A 281 4.21 -2.84 -14.68
N LEU A 282 4.30 -3.21 -13.41
CA LEU A 282 3.35 -2.80 -12.37
C LEU A 282 3.87 -1.60 -11.58
N ILE A 283 2.96 -0.73 -11.19
CA ILE A 283 3.21 0.35 -10.24
C ILE A 283 2.13 0.32 -9.16
N ASP A 284 2.36 1.07 -8.08
CA ASP A 284 1.42 1.20 -6.96
C ASP A 284 1.11 -0.13 -6.26
N MET A 285 2.17 -0.75 -5.74
CA MET A 285 2.14 -2.08 -5.11
C MET A 285 1.64 -2.06 -3.64
N GLY A 286 1.09 -0.94 -3.15
CA GLY A 286 0.69 -0.79 -1.75
C GLY A 286 -0.40 -1.77 -1.29
N GLU A 287 -1.25 -2.23 -2.20
CA GLU A 287 -2.35 -3.15 -1.93
C GLU A 287 -2.01 -4.63 -2.12
N VAL A 288 -0.80 -4.97 -2.55
CA VAL A 288 -0.38 -6.36 -2.80
C VAL A 288 -0.69 -7.28 -1.62
N GLY A 289 -1.16 -8.47 -1.93
CA GLY A 289 -1.49 -9.51 -0.98
C GLY A 289 -1.39 -10.90 -1.59
N TYR A 290 -1.66 -11.93 -0.82
CA TYR A 290 -1.81 -13.28 -1.36
C TYR A 290 -3.23 -13.80 -1.15
N GLY A 291 -3.69 -14.65 -2.06
CA GLY A 291 -5.02 -15.23 -1.97
C GLY A 291 -5.42 -16.00 -3.22
N HIS A 292 -6.72 -16.15 -3.41
CA HIS A 292 -7.28 -16.73 -4.61
C HIS A 292 -7.41 -15.68 -5.73
N PRO A 293 -7.02 -15.97 -7.00
CA PRO A 293 -7.05 -15.04 -8.13
C PRO A 293 -8.39 -14.35 -8.38
N MET A 294 -9.52 -14.97 -7.98
CA MET A 294 -10.82 -14.33 -8.13
C MET A 294 -10.98 -13.02 -7.37
N LEU A 295 -10.20 -12.81 -6.28
CA LEU A 295 -10.18 -11.53 -5.56
C LEU A 295 -9.62 -10.42 -6.46
N ASP A 296 -8.46 -10.65 -7.06
CA ASP A 296 -7.79 -9.68 -7.91
C ASP A 296 -8.63 -9.34 -9.16
N LEU A 297 -9.15 -10.38 -9.82
CA LEU A 297 -10.04 -10.20 -10.97
C LEU A 297 -11.37 -9.53 -10.58
N GLY A 298 -11.89 -9.81 -9.39
CA GLY A 298 -13.08 -9.14 -8.85
C GLY A 298 -12.83 -7.64 -8.60
N HIS A 299 -11.67 -7.29 -8.07
CA HIS A 299 -11.25 -5.89 -7.86
C HIS A 299 -11.10 -5.17 -9.22
N ALA A 300 -10.43 -5.79 -10.20
CA ALA A 300 -10.30 -5.23 -11.53
C ALA A 300 -11.67 -5.09 -12.22
N TYR A 301 -12.58 -6.07 -12.09
CA TYR A 301 -13.94 -5.97 -12.58
C TYR A 301 -14.70 -4.80 -11.94
N SER A 302 -14.55 -4.60 -10.63
CA SER A 302 -15.15 -3.47 -9.92
C SER A 302 -14.75 -2.13 -10.54
N SER A 303 -13.46 -1.94 -10.83
CA SER A 303 -12.92 -0.72 -11.42
C SER A 303 -13.29 -0.57 -12.89
N MET A 304 -13.14 -1.64 -13.69
CA MET A 304 -13.27 -1.58 -15.15
C MET A 304 -14.72 -1.67 -15.64
N VAL A 305 -15.59 -2.38 -14.91
CA VAL A 305 -16.96 -2.70 -15.36
C VAL A 305 -18.01 -2.07 -14.47
N SER A 306 -17.92 -2.29 -13.15
CA SER A 306 -18.94 -1.89 -12.19
C SER A 306 -18.86 -0.44 -11.75
N PHE A 307 -17.76 0.24 -12.03
CA PHE A 307 -17.51 1.60 -11.56
C PHE A 307 -18.61 2.57 -11.98
N VAL A 308 -19.08 3.37 -11.02
CA VAL A 308 -20.05 4.45 -11.21
C VAL A 308 -19.35 5.77 -10.90
N GLY A 309 -19.46 6.74 -11.80
CA GLY A 309 -18.80 8.03 -11.68
C GLY A 309 -18.12 8.45 -12.97
N ASP A 310 -17.20 9.40 -12.89
CA ASP A 310 -16.43 9.86 -14.06
C ASP A 310 -15.40 8.78 -14.45
N TYR A 311 -15.83 7.88 -15.32
CA TYR A 311 -15.05 6.74 -15.78
C TYR A 311 -13.77 7.17 -16.51
N GLU A 312 -13.89 8.16 -17.41
CA GLU A 312 -12.75 8.60 -18.20
C GLU A 312 -11.68 9.26 -17.32
N HIS A 313 -12.11 10.07 -16.35
CA HIS A 313 -11.17 10.63 -15.37
C HIS A 313 -10.51 9.54 -14.52
N THR A 314 -11.28 8.56 -14.06
CA THR A 314 -10.77 7.52 -13.13
C THR A 314 -9.91 6.47 -13.83
N ILE A 315 -10.40 5.92 -14.95
CA ILE A 315 -9.75 4.80 -15.67
C ILE A 315 -8.76 5.31 -16.74
N GLY A 316 -8.94 6.54 -17.24
CA GLY A 316 -8.03 7.18 -18.18
C GLY A 316 -8.38 6.97 -19.65
N MET A 317 -9.52 6.33 -19.94
CA MET A 317 -10.03 6.11 -21.31
C MET A 317 -11.55 6.11 -21.36
N PRO A 318 -12.17 6.30 -22.55
CA PRO A 318 -13.62 6.19 -22.72
C PRO A 318 -14.16 4.84 -22.26
N ARG A 319 -15.34 4.84 -21.62
CA ARG A 319 -15.94 3.65 -21.02
C ARG A 319 -16.10 2.49 -22.00
N GLU A 320 -16.55 2.77 -23.21
CA GLU A 320 -16.73 1.74 -24.25
C GLU A 320 -15.41 1.03 -24.57
N LEU A 321 -14.32 1.78 -24.67
CA LEU A 321 -13.00 1.24 -24.93
C LEU A 321 -12.47 0.43 -23.73
N GLY A 322 -12.67 0.91 -22.52
CA GLY A 322 -12.31 0.19 -21.29
C GLY A 322 -13.06 -1.14 -21.15
N LEU A 323 -14.37 -1.15 -21.41
CA LEU A 323 -15.16 -2.38 -21.41
C LEU A 323 -14.71 -3.36 -22.50
N ARG A 324 -14.37 -2.87 -23.70
CA ARG A 324 -13.82 -3.71 -24.78
C ARG A 324 -12.48 -4.32 -24.37
N LEU A 325 -11.58 -3.52 -23.80
CA LEU A 325 -10.29 -3.99 -23.30
C LEU A 325 -10.49 -5.10 -22.23
N TRP A 326 -11.36 -4.85 -21.24
CA TRP A 326 -11.65 -5.83 -20.20
C TRP A 326 -12.23 -7.13 -20.73
N ASN A 327 -13.22 -7.06 -21.62
CA ASN A 327 -13.84 -8.26 -22.17
C ASN A 327 -12.84 -9.12 -22.96
N LEU A 328 -11.98 -8.50 -23.77
CA LEU A 328 -10.91 -9.20 -24.46
C LEU A 328 -9.87 -9.77 -23.48
N ALA A 329 -9.45 -9.00 -22.48
CA ALA A 329 -8.46 -9.43 -21.50
C ALA A 329 -8.95 -10.64 -20.70
N ILE A 330 -10.21 -10.65 -20.23
CA ILE A 330 -10.75 -11.77 -19.46
C ILE A 330 -10.98 -13.01 -20.33
N ASP A 331 -11.27 -12.84 -21.63
CA ASP A 331 -11.31 -13.94 -22.59
C ASP A 331 -9.92 -14.56 -22.78
N TYR A 332 -8.89 -13.74 -22.93
CA TYR A 332 -7.50 -14.20 -22.98
C TYR A 332 -7.03 -14.81 -21.66
N TYR A 333 -7.43 -14.27 -20.52
CA TYR A 333 -7.09 -14.85 -19.24
C TYR A 333 -7.64 -16.28 -19.06
N PHE A 334 -8.81 -16.59 -19.62
CA PHE A 334 -9.41 -17.92 -19.59
C PHE A 334 -9.20 -18.72 -20.87
N GLU A 335 -8.32 -18.26 -21.78
CA GLU A 335 -8.02 -18.98 -23.02
C GLU A 335 -7.57 -20.42 -22.72
N GLY A 336 -8.14 -21.38 -23.46
CA GLY A 336 -7.87 -22.81 -23.27
C GLY A 336 -8.85 -23.54 -22.34
N LEU A 337 -9.72 -22.80 -21.61
CA LEU A 337 -10.77 -23.42 -20.82
C LEU A 337 -12.02 -23.75 -21.69
N PRO A 338 -12.80 -24.78 -21.33
CA PRO A 338 -14.12 -24.98 -21.90
C PRO A 338 -14.99 -23.73 -21.73
N ALA A 339 -15.78 -23.40 -22.76
CA ALA A 339 -16.60 -22.18 -22.76
C ALA A 339 -17.54 -22.06 -21.56
N GLU A 340 -18.13 -23.16 -21.11
CA GLU A 340 -19.02 -23.20 -19.93
C GLU A 340 -18.26 -22.87 -18.64
N VAL A 341 -17.02 -23.38 -18.51
CA VAL A 341 -16.15 -23.10 -17.35
C VAL A 341 -15.75 -21.64 -17.34
N ALA A 342 -15.32 -21.10 -18.47
CA ALA A 342 -14.97 -19.68 -18.59
C ALA A 342 -16.17 -18.77 -18.28
N ALA A 343 -17.36 -19.10 -18.77
CA ALA A 343 -18.58 -18.36 -18.47
C ALA A 343 -18.95 -18.41 -16.97
N GLN A 344 -18.76 -19.56 -16.32
CA GLN A 344 -18.97 -19.69 -14.89
C GLN A 344 -17.98 -18.82 -14.09
N ARG A 345 -16.68 -18.86 -14.44
CA ARG A 345 -15.64 -18.04 -13.77
C ARG A 345 -15.91 -16.55 -13.92
N LYS A 346 -16.38 -16.09 -15.07
CA LYS A 346 -16.81 -14.69 -15.27
C LYS A 346 -17.94 -14.28 -14.31
N LYS A 347 -18.94 -15.15 -14.09
CA LYS A 347 -20.00 -14.91 -13.10
C LYS A 347 -19.45 -14.86 -11.66
N GLN A 348 -18.50 -15.74 -11.35
CA GLN A 348 -17.85 -15.73 -10.04
C GLN A 348 -17.09 -14.42 -9.79
N ILE A 349 -16.35 -13.91 -10.79
CA ILE A 349 -15.67 -12.60 -10.72
C ILE A 349 -16.68 -11.46 -10.51
N GLU A 350 -17.80 -11.46 -11.25
CA GLU A 350 -18.88 -10.46 -11.07
C GLU A 350 -19.39 -10.47 -9.62
N VAL A 351 -19.62 -11.64 -9.04
CA VAL A 351 -20.09 -11.75 -7.65
C VAL A 351 -19.04 -11.28 -6.65
N VAL A 352 -17.76 -11.66 -6.83
CA VAL A 352 -16.69 -11.21 -5.96
C VAL A 352 -16.51 -9.67 -6.04
N SER A 353 -16.72 -9.07 -7.22
CA SER A 353 -16.62 -7.62 -7.38
C SER A 353 -17.64 -6.85 -6.52
N CYS A 354 -18.75 -7.48 -6.14
CA CYS A 354 -19.74 -6.87 -5.24
C CYS A 354 -19.12 -6.48 -3.89
N VAL A 355 -18.10 -7.18 -3.42
CA VAL A 355 -17.40 -6.84 -2.18
C VAL A 355 -16.61 -5.53 -2.38
N ARG A 356 -15.77 -5.46 -3.42
CA ARG A 356 -14.92 -4.29 -3.70
C ARG A 356 -15.73 -3.05 -4.03
N ASN A 357 -16.91 -3.20 -4.64
CA ASN A 357 -17.81 -2.07 -4.94
C ASN A 357 -18.17 -1.25 -3.69
N PHE A 358 -18.00 -1.80 -2.48
CA PHE A 358 -18.36 -1.12 -1.22
C PHE A 358 -17.22 -1.11 -0.21
N SER A 359 -16.31 -2.09 -0.19
CA SER A 359 -15.21 -2.17 0.78
C SER A 359 -14.23 -0.99 0.69
N TRP A 360 -14.15 -0.32 -0.47
CA TRP A 360 -13.35 0.89 -0.63
C TRP A 360 -13.76 2.04 0.32
N LEU A 361 -15.00 2.04 0.81
CA LEU A 361 -15.44 3.00 1.83
C LEU A 361 -14.69 2.87 3.16
N SER A 362 -13.94 1.79 3.34
CA SER A 362 -13.05 1.61 4.49
C SER A 362 -11.83 2.54 4.45
N LEU A 363 -11.51 3.14 3.30
CA LEU A 363 -10.34 3.99 3.11
C LEU A 363 -10.46 5.38 3.78
N SER A 364 -11.64 5.74 4.28
CA SER A 364 -11.86 7.00 5.00
C SER A 364 -12.86 6.80 6.14
N ASP A 365 -12.64 7.56 7.22
CA ASP A 365 -13.53 7.57 8.38
C ASP A 365 -14.76 8.48 8.19
N SER A 366 -14.77 9.28 7.12
CA SER A 366 -15.91 10.13 6.79
C SER A 366 -16.05 10.32 5.28
N PHE A 367 -17.28 10.19 4.79
CA PHE A 367 -17.68 10.52 3.43
C PHE A 367 -18.87 11.46 3.44
N PRO A 368 -19.09 12.30 2.39
CA PRO A 368 -20.29 13.08 2.25
C PRO A 368 -21.54 12.18 2.30
N GLU A 369 -22.58 12.64 2.98
CA GLU A 369 -23.85 11.89 3.13
C GLU A 369 -24.45 11.45 1.79
N ALA A 370 -24.30 12.30 0.75
CA ALA A 370 -24.75 12.00 -0.61
C ALA A 370 -24.06 10.75 -1.17
N VAL A 371 -22.76 10.61 -1.00
CA VAL A 371 -21.98 9.45 -1.44
C VAL A 371 -22.43 8.19 -0.70
N ILE A 372 -22.64 8.28 0.63
CA ILE A 372 -23.11 7.15 1.42
C ILE A 372 -24.49 6.67 0.94
N LYS A 373 -25.43 7.61 0.72
CA LYS A 373 -26.78 7.29 0.21
C LYS A 373 -26.75 6.65 -1.17
N GLU A 374 -25.90 7.15 -2.06
CA GLU A 374 -25.70 6.56 -3.39
C GLU A 374 -25.16 5.12 -3.28
N CYS A 375 -24.13 4.90 -2.45
CA CYS A 375 -23.59 3.57 -2.20
C CYS A 375 -24.64 2.62 -1.58
N GLN A 376 -25.48 3.09 -0.66
CA GLN A 376 -26.57 2.29 -0.08
C GLN A 376 -27.63 1.92 -1.13
N ALA A 377 -27.98 2.84 -2.03
CA ALA A 377 -28.90 2.57 -3.14
C ALA A 377 -28.31 1.52 -4.09
N LEU A 378 -27.05 1.68 -4.49
CA LEU A 378 -26.33 0.70 -5.32
C LEU A 378 -26.20 -0.66 -4.64
N PHE A 379 -25.99 -0.70 -3.33
CA PHE A 379 -25.97 -1.96 -2.57
C PHE A 379 -27.31 -2.69 -2.67
N ASN A 380 -28.42 -1.99 -2.46
CA ASN A 380 -29.76 -2.57 -2.59
C ASN A 380 -30.00 -3.11 -3.99
N GLU A 381 -29.59 -2.39 -5.03
CA GLU A 381 -29.73 -2.80 -6.43
C GLU A 381 -28.84 -4.02 -6.76
N ARG A 382 -27.55 -3.96 -6.40
CA ARG A 382 -26.54 -4.91 -6.89
C ARG A 382 -26.34 -6.12 -6.00
N VAL A 383 -26.65 -6.01 -4.71
CA VAL A 383 -26.43 -7.09 -3.73
C VAL A 383 -27.74 -7.55 -3.12
N ALA A 384 -28.46 -6.70 -2.39
CA ALA A 384 -29.59 -7.12 -1.60
C ALA A 384 -30.74 -7.72 -2.45
N SER A 385 -31.09 -7.09 -3.58
CA SER A 385 -32.14 -7.56 -4.50
C SER A 385 -31.80 -8.86 -5.22
N ARG A 386 -30.52 -9.23 -5.27
CA ARG A 386 -30.00 -10.41 -6.00
C ARG A 386 -29.30 -11.40 -5.06
N TYR A 387 -29.50 -11.30 -3.76
CA TYR A 387 -28.69 -12.00 -2.79
C TYR A 387 -28.75 -13.52 -2.93
N ASP A 388 -29.94 -14.08 -3.18
CA ASP A 388 -30.09 -15.53 -3.40
C ASP A 388 -29.30 -16.01 -4.62
N TYR A 389 -29.37 -15.28 -5.72
CA TYR A 389 -28.54 -15.55 -6.91
C TYR A 389 -27.04 -15.46 -6.60
N ILE A 390 -26.63 -14.44 -5.86
CA ILE A 390 -25.22 -14.26 -5.45
C ILE A 390 -24.76 -15.49 -4.64
N MET A 391 -25.54 -15.90 -3.66
CA MET A 391 -25.18 -17.05 -2.82
C MET A 391 -25.20 -18.38 -3.60
N ASP A 392 -26.07 -18.54 -4.61
CA ASP A 392 -26.02 -19.70 -5.49
C ASP A 392 -24.73 -19.74 -6.33
N VAL A 393 -24.24 -18.58 -6.80
CA VAL A 393 -22.93 -18.49 -7.47
C VAL A 393 -21.79 -18.78 -6.49
N CYS A 394 -21.85 -18.27 -5.25
CA CYS A 394 -20.85 -18.52 -4.21
C CYS A 394 -20.64 -20.01 -3.94
N LYS A 395 -21.71 -20.82 -3.94
CA LYS A 395 -21.62 -22.29 -3.81
C LYS A 395 -20.72 -22.95 -4.87
N THR A 396 -20.51 -22.27 -5.99
CA THR A 396 -19.67 -22.78 -7.09
C THR A 396 -18.21 -22.36 -7.02
N PHE A 397 -17.83 -21.52 -6.07
CA PHE A 397 -16.44 -20.98 -5.97
C PHE A 397 -15.40 -22.10 -5.80
N GLY A 398 -15.71 -23.15 -5.04
CA GLY A 398 -14.84 -24.31 -4.88
C GLY A 398 -14.53 -25.08 -6.17
N ASN A 399 -15.27 -24.84 -7.25
CA ASN A 399 -15.01 -25.46 -8.56
C ASN A 399 -13.87 -24.74 -9.33
N TRP A 400 -13.38 -23.60 -8.83
CA TRP A 400 -12.23 -22.91 -9.39
C TRP A 400 -10.98 -23.36 -8.66
N THR A 401 -10.38 -24.45 -9.12
CA THR A 401 -9.07 -24.91 -8.65
C THR A 401 -7.94 -24.10 -9.28
N LEU A 402 -6.92 -23.83 -8.48
CA LEU A 402 -5.69 -23.10 -8.86
C LEU A 402 -4.74 -23.98 -9.65
#